data_920a6773a0a60e02138e6df58d47a7aa
#
_entry.id   920a6773a0a60e02138e6df58d47a7aa
#
_cell.length_a   1.000
_cell.length_b   1.000
_cell.length_c   1.000
_cell.angle_alpha   90.00
_cell.angle_beta   90.00
_cell.angle_gamma   90.00
#
_symmetry.space_group_name_H-M   'P 1'
#
loop_
_entity.id
_entity.type
_entity.pdbx_description
1 polymer ?
#
loop_
_entity_poly.entity_id
_entity_poly.type
_entity_poly.pdbx_seq_one_letter_code
_entity_poly.pdbx_strand_id
1 'polypeptide(L)'
;ARHTDMHHLLVLRNGQVICECNFAPYRSGIWHATYSMCKSITGMAVGFLISEGKLSLDENVYDIFEKRNGLLQKILRPNLTVEHLLTMKSGVQFNEMGVVSGNDWVDSFLNAPVKGTPGEAFEYNSMNTYLLSAIIQERMKMVDYLRPRLFEPLGIRKVFWESCPAGITKGGWGLFLCPEDAAKLGVMYVNGGKFEGKQIAPAEWVAASTSVHA
;
A
#
# COMPACT_ATOMS: atom_id res chain seq x y z
N ALA A 1 15.64 -22.89 -20.90
CA ALA A 1 14.66 -22.73 -19.81
C ALA A 1 15.16 -21.61 -18.91
N ARG A 2 14.33 -20.59 -18.64
CA ARG A 2 14.67 -19.58 -17.63
C ARG A 2 14.54 -20.24 -16.27
N HIS A 3 15.62 -20.33 -15.50
CA HIS A 3 15.56 -20.73 -14.10
C HIS A 3 14.75 -19.67 -13.33
N THR A 4 13.59 -20.06 -12.84
CA THR A 4 12.80 -19.24 -11.92
C THR A 4 13.03 -19.80 -10.51
N ASP A 5 13.60 -18.99 -9.61
CA ASP A 5 13.72 -19.36 -8.22
C ASP A 5 12.33 -19.29 -7.57
N MET A 6 11.69 -20.44 -7.49
CA MET A 6 10.38 -20.57 -6.88
C MET A 6 10.55 -20.94 -5.40
N HIS A 7 9.96 -20.16 -4.52
CA HIS A 7 10.02 -20.40 -3.07
C HIS A 7 8.84 -21.21 -2.58
N HIS A 8 7.65 -20.86 -3.06
CA HIS A 8 6.39 -21.45 -2.62
C HIS A 8 5.36 -21.36 -3.75
N LEU A 9 4.53 -22.37 -3.86
CA LEU A 9 3.36 -22.40 -4.73
C LEU A 9 2.14 -22.78 -3.88
N LEU A 10 1.14 -21.93 -3.88
CA LEU A 10 -0.13 -22.17 -3.22
C LEU A 10 -1.27 -21.93 -4.22
N VAL A 11 -2.10 -22.95 -4.43
CA VAL A 11 -3.27 -22.86 -5.31
C VAL A 11 -4.52 -23.08 -4.49
N LEU A 12 -5.44 -22.12 -4.60
CA LEU A 12 -6.74 -22.20 -3.95
C LEU A 12 -7.86 -22.27 -4.99
N ARG A 13 -8.86 -23.08 -4.69
CA ARG A 13 -10.12 -23.14 -5.45
C ARG A 13 -11.29 -23.09 -4.48
N ASN A 14 -12.22 -22.16 -4.72
CA ASN A 14 -13.37 -21.94 -3.84
C ASN A 14 -12.98 -21.73 -2.36
N GLY A 15 -11.87 -21.02 -2.11
CA GLY A 15 -11.36 -20.75 -0.76
C GLY A 15 -10.63 -21.93 -0.11
N GLN A 16 -10.52 -23.09 -0.76
CA GLN A 16 -9.80 -24.26 -0.25
C GLN A 16 -8.46 -24.44 -0.96
N VAL A 17 -7.43 -24.77 -0.18
CA VAL A 17 -6.10 -25.10 -0.72
C VAL A 17 -6.18 -26.45 -1.42
N ILE A 18 -5.90 -26.47 -2.72
CA ILE A 18 -5.86 -27.70 -3.55
C ILE A 18 -4.45 -28.11 -3.93
N CYS A 19 -3.48 -27.21 -3.80
CA CYS A 19 -2.06 -27.53 -3.99
C CYS A 19 -1.22 -26.60 -3.12
N GLU A 20 -0.25 -27.17 -2.42
CA GLU A 20 0.79 -26.47 -1.69
C GLU A 20 2.13 -27.15 -1.91
N CYS A 21 3.10 -26.39 -2.41
CA CYS A 21 4.45 -26.85 -2.64
C CYS A 21 5.45 -25.85 -2.09
N ASN A 22 6.41 -26.34 -1.32
CA ASN A 22 7.57 -25.57 -0.87
C ASN A 22 8.81 -26.08 -1.59
N PHE A 23 9.63 -25.18 -2.09
CA PHE A 23 10.87 -25.52 -2.80
C PHE A 23 12.06 -25.26 -1.90
N ALA A 24 12.92 -26.29 -1.72
CA ALA A 24 14.10 -26.15 -0.86
C ALA A 24 14.98 -24.96 -1.31
N PRO A 25 15.51 -24.16 -0.37
CA PRO A 25 15.53 -24.36 1.09
C PRO A 25 14.29 -23.84 1.85
N TYR A 26 13.27 -23.38 1.14
CA TYR A 26 12.06 -22.79 1.72
C TYR A 26 11.10 -23.87 2.23
N ARG A 27 10.29 -23.50 3.22
CA ARG A 27 9.28 -24.34 3.87
C ARG A 27 8.10 -23.51 4.34
N SER A 28 6.99 -24.15 4.66
CA SER A 28 5.79 -23.52 5.24
C SER A 28 6.13 -22.70 6.50
N GLY A 29 5.43 -21.60 6.71
CA GLY A 29 5.57 -20.72 7.87
C GLY A 29 6.81 -19.80 7.85
N ILE A 30 7.57 -19.77 6.77
CA ILE A 30 8.66 -18.81 6.56
C ILE A 30 8.11 -17.51 5.96
N TRP A 31 8.56 -16.40 6.48
CA TRP A 31 8.26 -15.09 5.92
C TRP A 31 8.97 -14.86 4.60
N HIS A 32 8.24 -14.28 3.67
CA HIS A 32 8.75 -13.80 2.39
C HIS A 32 8.53 -12.31 2.27
N ALA A 33 9.50 -11.62 1.66
CA ALA A 33 9.31 -10.25 1.23
C ALA A 33 8.21 -10.20 0.16
N THR A 34 7.18 -9.41 0.41
CA THR A 34 6.03 -9.30 -0.51
C THR A 34 6.25 -8.29 -1.62
N TYR A 35 7.35 -7.54 -1.55
CA TYR A 35 7.66 -6.46 -2.48
C TYR A 35 6.42 -5.57 -2.70
N SER A 36 6.10 -5.27 -3.97
CA SER A 36 5.01 -4.36 -4.33
C SER A 36 3.59 -4.89 -4.07
N MET A 37 3.42 -6.17 -3.72
CA MET A 37 2.11 -6.69 -3.30
C MET A 37 1.55 -5.90 -2.10
N CYS A 38 2.42 -5.40 -1.22
CA CYS A 38 2.00 -4.61 -0.06
C CYS A 38 1.29 -3.30 -0.41
N LYS A 39 1.43 -2.80 -1.64
CA LYS A 39 0.72 -1.61 -2.11
C LYS A 39 -0.80 -1.78 -2.03
N SER A 40 -1.30 -2.97 -2.32
CA SER A 40 -2.72 -3.31 -2.17
C SER A 40 -3.18 -3.19 -0.72
N ILE A 41 -2.32 -3.55 0.24
CA ILE A 41 -2.62 -3.44 1.68
C ILE A 41 -2.59 -1.97 2.13
N THR A 42 -1.66 -1.18 1.62
CA THR A 42 -1.64 0.28 1.87
C THR A 42 -2.88 0.94 1.27
N GLY A 43 -3.26 0.58 0.04
CA GLY A 43 -4.51 1.03 -0.57
C GLY A 43 -5.74 0.63 0.26
N MET A 44 -5.76 -0.58 0.82
CA MET A 44 -6.83 -1.02 1.73
C MET A 44 -6.90 -0.18 2.99
N ALA A 45 -5.75 0.21 3.57
CA ALA A 45 -5.72 1.11 4.73
C ALA A 45 -6.32 2.49 4.41
N VAL A 46 -6.07 3.02 3.21
CA VAL A 46 -6.73 4.24 2.70
C VAL A 46 -8.24 4.01 2.60
N GLY A 47 -8.67 2.87 2.04
CA GLY A 47 -10.08 2.52 1.93
C GLY A 47 -10.81 2.48 3.26
N PHE A 48 -10.17 1.94 4.31
CA PHE A 48 -10.73 2.01 5.66
C PHE A 48 -10.86 3.45 6.16
N LEU A 49 -9.86 4.30 5.97
CA LEU A 49 -9.94 5.71 6.37
C LEU A 49 -11.06 6.46 5.65
N ILE A 50 -11.26 6.18 4.36
CA ILE A 50 -12.35 6.78 3.58
C ILE A 50 -13.71 6.29 4.09
N SER A 51 -13.88 5.00 4.32
CA SER A 51 -15.12 4.44 4.86
C SER A 51 -15.45 4.91 6.26
N GLU A 52 -14.43 5.31 7.03
CA GLU A 52 -14.57 5.92 8.35
C GLU A 52 -14.80 7.46 8.30
N GLY A 53 -14.85 8.06 7.11
CA GLY A 53 -14.99 9.51 6.92
C GLY A 53 -13.78 10.32 7.39
N LYS A 54 -12.60 9.69 7.47
CA LYS A 54 -11.35 10.31 7.98
C LYS A 54 -10.39 10.76 6.90
N LEU A 55 -10.66 10.41 5.65
CA LEU A 55 -9.88 10.79 4.48
C LEU A 55 -10.80 10.85 3.27
N SER A 56 -10.49 11.69 2.29
CA SER A 56 -11.19 11.76 1.01
C SER A 56 -10.23 11.59 -0.15
N LEU A 57 -10.72 11.07 -1.30
CA LEU A 57 -9.93 10.88 -2.51
C LEU A 57 -9.46 12.20 -3.11
N ASP A 58 -10.27 13.25 -3.00
CA ASP A 58 -10.02 14.59 -3.50
C ASP A 58 -9.22 15.48 -2.53
N GLU A 59 -8.92 14.97 -1.31
CA GLU A 59 -8.16 15.72 -0.31
C GLU A 59 -6.76 16.04 -0.83
N ASN A 60 -6.38 17.32 -0.74
CA ASN A 60 -5.09 17.78 -1.24
C ASN A 60 -3.96 17.33 -0.32
N VAL A 61 -2.96 16.69 -0.90
CA VAL A 61 -1.81 16.12 -0.18
C VAL A 61 -0.99 17.20 0.53
N TYR A 62 -0.83 18.38 -0.09
CA TYR A 62 -0.08 19.48 0.53
C TYR A 62 -0.83 20.08 1.74
N ASP A 63 -2.15 20.00 1.76
CA ASP A 63 -2.96 20.43 2.92
C ASP A 63 -2.82 19.45 4.09
N ILE A 64 -2.77 18.15 3.81
CA ILE A 64 -2.54 17.12 4.85
C ILE A 64 -1.20 17.37 5.57
N PHE A 65 -0.18 17.79 4.82
CA PHE A 65 1.15 18.08 5.35
C PHE A 65 1.42 19.59 5.55
N GLU A 66 0.38 20.39 5.79
CA GLU A 66 0.48 21.86 5.91
C GLU A 66 1.54 22.30 6.92
N LYS A 67 1.69 21.59 8.05
CA LYS A 67 2.71 21.89 9.07
C LYS A 67 4.15 21.75 8.58
N ARG A 68 4.37 20.99 7.49
CA ARG A 68 5.68 20.77 6.87
C ARG A 68 5.94 21.71 5.70
N ASN A 69 4.88 22.25 5.11
CA ASN A 69 4.95 23.07 3.90
C ASN A 69 4.64 24.53 4.24
N GLY A 70 5.50 25.46 3.83
CA GLY A 70 5.20 26.88 3.91
C GLY A 70 4.04 27.27 2.98
N LEU A 71 3.32 28.35 3.32
CA LEU A 71 2.17 28.87 2.57
C LEU A 71 2.48 29.11 1.07
N LEU A 72 3.69 29.53 0.75
CA LEU A 72 4.15 29.75 -0.64
C LEU A 72 4.20 28.46 -1.45
N GLN A 73 4.58 27.34 -0.85
CA GLN A 73 4.62 26.04 -1.55
C GLN A 73 3.21 25.58 -1.90
N LYS A 74 2.24 25.79 -1.02
CA LYS A 74 0.83 25.45 -1.27
C LYS A 74 0.26 26.18 -2.47
N ILE A 75 0.60 27.46 -2.66
CA ILE A 75 0.11 28.30 -3.76
C ILE A 75 0.78 27.96 -5.10
N LEU A 76 2.05 27.54 -5.07
CA LEU A 76 2.86 27.31 -6.28
C LEU A 76 2.81 25.86 -6.77
N ARG A 77 2.26 24.92 -5.97
CA ARG A 77 2.23 23.50 -6.33
C ARG A 77 0.92 23.13 -7.04
N PRO A 78 0.98 22.19 -8.00
CA PRO A 78 -0.23 21.69 -8.64
C PRO A 78 -1.12 20.97 -7.62
N ASN A 79 -2.42 20.88 -7.91
CA ASN A 79 -3.36 20.14 -7.08
C ASN A 79 -3.04 18.64 -7.12
N LEU A 80 -2.37 18.15 -6.08
CA LEU A 80 -2.04 16.73 -5.90
C LEU A 80 -3.00 16.13 -4.87
N THR A 81 -3.80 15.15 -5.28
CA THR A 81 -4.81 14.51 -4.41
C THR A 81 -4.40 13.10 -3.97
N VAL A 82 -5.10 12.57 -2.97
CA VAL A 82 -4.96 11.19 -2.52
C VAL A 82 -5.23 10.21 -3.67
N GLU A 83 -6.22 10.49 -4.53
CA GLU A 83 -6.52 9.69 -5.72
C GLU A 83 -5.34 9.63 -6.70
N HIS A 84 -4.67 10.75 -6.93
CA HIS A 84 -3.49 10.77 -7.81
C HIS A 84 -2.34 9.90 -7.29
N LEU A 85 -2.18 9.81 -5.97
CA LEU A 85 -1.21 8.90 -5.36
C LEU A 85 -1.63 7.42 -5.52
N LEU A 86 -2.90 7.09 -5.27
CA LEU A 86 -3.45 5.73 -5.39
C LEU A 86 -3.35 5.21 -6.81
N THR A 87 -3.66 6.06 -7.80
CA THR A 87 -3.64 5.72 -9.23
C THR A 87 -2.27 5.89 -9.88
N MET A 88 -1.24 6.28 -9.10
CA MET A 88 0.12 6.55 -9.60
C MET A 88 0.18 7.60 -10.71
N LYS A 89 -0.66 8.62 -10.61
CA LYS A 89 -0.76 9.76 -11.53
C LYS A 89 -0.29 11.07 -10.90
N SER A 90 0.62 11.02 -9.93
CA SER A 90 1.12 12.23 -9.24
C SER A 90 2.02 13.10 -10.12
N GLY A 91 2.71 12.53 -11.10
CA GLY A 91 3.74 13.21 -11.88
C GLY A 91 5.02 13.54 -11.08
N VAL A 92 5.11 13.20 -9.82
CA VAL A 92 6.25 13.54 -8.94
C VAL A 92 7.49 12.72 -9.33
N GLN A 93 8.57 13.43 -9.62
CA GLN A 93 9.86 12.87 -10.07
C GLN A 93 10.78 12.54 -8.89
N PHE A 94 10.29 11.72 -7.97
CA PHE A 94 11.04 11.18 -6.84
C PHE A 94 10.66 9.73 -6.65
N ASN A 95 11.60 8.81 -6.83
CA ASN A 95 11.36 7.36 -6.74
C ASN A 95 12.45 6.67 -5.92
N GLU A 96 12.20 5.42 -5.51
CA GLU A 96 13.12 4.62 -4.71
C GLU A 96 14.42 4.24 -5.42
N MET A 97 14.46 4.29 -6.75
CA MET A 97 15.65 3.97 -7.55
C MET A 97 16.65 5.13 -7.59
N GLY A 98 16.20 6.33 -7.33
CA GLY A 98 16.98 7.56 -7.35
C GLY A 98 17.39 8.03 -5.97
N VAL A 99 18.08 7.20 -5.18
CA VAL A 99 18.70 7.61 -3.92
C VAL A 99 17.72 8.25 -2.94
N VAL A 100 17.01 7.45 -2.21
CA VAL A 100 16.34 7.88 -0.98
C VAL A 100 17.43 8.12 0.07
N SER A 101 18.17 9.21 -0.09
CA SER A 101 19.41 9.53 0.66
C SER A 101 19.16 10.53 1.78
N GLY A 102 17.96 10.77 2.19
CA GLY A 102 17.66 11.65 3.32
C GLY A 102 16.96 10.92 4.45
N ASN A 103 16.85 11.56 5.60
CA ASN A 103 16.10 11.04 6.72
C ASN A 103 14.61 11.34 6.62
N ASP A 104 14.21 12.40 5.90
CA ASP A 104 12.82 12.79 5.69
C ASP A 104 12.40 12.60 4.22
N TRP A 105 11.82 11.44 3.96
CA TRP A 105 11.36 11.09 2.61
C TRP A 105 10.05 11.80 2.25
N VAL A 106 9.25 12.20 3.23
CA VAL A 106 8.03 13.00 3.00
C VAL A 106 8.42 14.36 2.45
N ASP A 107 9.34 15.05 3.12
CA ASP A 107 9.83 16.35 2.68
C ASP A 107 10.49 16.25 1.28
N SER A 108 11.29 15.22 1.06
CA SER A 108 11.93 14.96 -0.24
C SER A 108 10.90 14.76 -1.35
N PHE A 109 9.82 14.02 -1.11
CA PHE A 109 8.73 13.82 -2.06
C PHE A 109 7.97 15.13 -2.34
N LEU A 110 7.58 15.84 -1.28
CA LEU A 110 6.81 17.08 -1.39
C LEU A 110 7.58 18.20 -2.11
N ASN A 111 8.90 18.19 -2.06
CA ASN A 111 9.77 19.17 -2.73
C ASN A 111 10.29 18.71 -4.09
N ALA A 112 10.02 17.46 -4.50
CA ALA A 112 10.48 16.96 -5.79
C ALA A 112 9.80 17.68 -6.97
N PRO A 113 10.45 17.76 -8.13
CA PRO A 113 9.84 18.29 -9.34
C PRO A 113 8.60 17.48 -9.73
N VAL A 114 7.59 18.16 -10.28
CA VAL A 114 6.40 17.53 -10.86
C VAL A 114 6.46 17.68 -12.37
N LYS A 115 6.30 16.57 -13.10
CA LYS A 115 6.24 16.53 -14.56
C LYS A 115 4.78 16.39 -15.00
N GLY A 116 4.32 17.30 -15.83
CA GLY A 116 2.93 17.33 -16.29
C GLY A 116 1.94 17.78 -15.19
N THR A 117 0.69 17.45 -15.40
CA THR A 117 -0.40 17.74 -14.48
C THR A 117 -0.76 16.47 -13.69
N PRO A 118 -0.84 16.51 -12.35
CA PRO A 118 -1.34 15.35 -11.58
C PRO A 118 -2.71 14.90 -12.10
N GLY A 119 -2.89 13.60 -12.24
CA GLY A 119 -4.09 12.97 -12.76
C GLY A 119 -4.03 12.61 -14.26
N GLU A 120 -3.14 13.20 -15.06
CA GLU A 120 -3.11 12.97 -16.51
C GLU A 120 -2.40 11.67 -16.91
N ALA A 121 -1.19 11.42 -16.40
CA ALA A 121 -0.35 10.33 -16.86
C ALA A 121 -0.05 9.34 -15.72
N PHE A 122 -0.17 8.05 -16.04
CA PHE A 122 0.29 6.98 -15.16
C PHE A 122 1.82 6.84 -15.26
N GLU A 123 2.48 6.88 -14.11
CA GLU A 123 3.90 6.56 -13.98
C GLU A 123 4.10 5.76 -12.68
N TYR A 124 4.52 4.49 -12.83
CA TYR A 124 4.72 3.64 -11.66
C TYR A 124 5.80 4.21 -10.75
N ASN A 125 5.42 4.53 -9.51
CA ASN A 125 6.30 5.14 -8.53
C ASN A 125 5.91 4.70 -7.11
N SER A 126 6.76 3.89 -6.48
CA SER A 126 6.50 3.36 -5.14
C SER A 126 6.45 4.45 -4.08
N MET A 127 7.04 5.62 -4.32
CA MET A 127 6.99 6.74 -3.38
C MET A 127 5.59 7.35 -3.27
N ASN A 128 4.73 7.22 -4.29
CA ASN A 128 3.31 7.55 -4.16
C ASN A 128 2.67 6.74 -3.02
N THR A 129 2.91 5.44 -3.00
CA THR A 129 2.36 4.56 -1.96
C THR A 129 3.03 4.77 -0.60
N TYR A 130 4.32 5.10 -0.58
CA TYR A 130 4.98 5.54 0.65
C TYR A 130 4.31 6.79 1.24
N LEU A 131 3.98 7.76 0.39
CA LEU A 131 3.31 8.98 0.86
C LEU A 131 1.89 8.69 1.39
N LEU A 132 1.16 7.74 0.79
CA LEU A 132 -0.11 7.24 1.36
C LEU A 132 0.10 6.65 2.76
N SER A 133 1.17 5.89 2.96
CA SER A 133 1.53 5.38 4.29
C SER A 133 1.85 6.50 5.27
N ALA A 134 2.52 7.55 4.83
CA ALA A 134 2.78 8.73 5.66
C ALA A 134 1.46 9.45 6.05
N ILE A 135 0.53 9.61 5.11
CA ILE A 135 -0.81 10.17 5.37
C ILE A 135 -1.57 9.36 6.43
N ILE A 136 -1.51 8.03 6.35
CA ILE A 136 -2.11 7.15 7.35
C ILE A 136 -1.44 7.38 8.71
N GLN A 137 -0.12 7.51 8.72
CA GLN A 137 0.69 7.60 9.95
C GLN A 137 0.58 8.98 10.65
N GLU A 138 0.13 10.04 9.97
CA GLU A 138 -0.27 11.29 10.63
C GLU A 138 -1.39 11.06 11.68
N ARG A 139 -2.10 9.93 11.60
CA ARG A 139 -3.18 9.55 12.51
C ARG A 139 -2.77 8.44 13.47
N MET A 140 -2.15 7.37 12.95
CA MET A 140 -1.73 6.18 13.70
C MET A 140 -0.72 5.38 12.89
N LYS A 141 0.22 4.68 13.55
CA LYS A 141 1.13 3.75 12.86
C LYS A 141 0.35 2.76 12.02
N MET A 142 0.74 2.59 10.75
CA MET A 142 -0.02 1.83 9.76
C MET A 142 -0.31 0.39 10.19
N VAL A 143 0.68 -0.31 10.74
CA VAL A 143 0.49 -1.70 11.19
C VAL A 143 -0.50 -1.76 12.36
N ASP A 144 -0.43 -0.82 13.30
CA ASP A 144 -1.35 -0.76 14.46
C ASP A 144 -2.78 -0.40 14.00
N TYR A 145 -2.91 0.46 12.98
CA TYR A 145 -4.20 0.78 12.36
C TYR A 145 -4.84 -0.42 11.66
N LEU A 146 -4.04 -1.18 10.91
CA LEU A 146 -4.48 -2.35 10.15
C LEU A 146 -4.70 -3.59 11.02
N ARG A 147 -4.05 -3.69 12.16
CA ARG A 147 -4.11 -4.89 13.01
C ARG A 147 -5.54 -5.31 13.35
N PRO A 148 -6.39 -4.48 13.99
CA PRO A 148 -7.75 -4.87 14.33
C PRO A 148 -8.71 -4.88 13.12
N ARG A 149 -8.37 -4.20 12.03
CA ARG A 149 -9.25 -4.03 10.85
C ARG A 149 -9.06 -5.10 9.79
N LEU A 150 -7.83 -5.55 9.62
CA LEU A 150 -7.44 -6.44 8.54
C LEU A 150 -6.74 -7.69 9.04
N PHE A 151 -5.63 -7.54 9.78
CA PHE A 151 -4.77 -8.68 10.09
C PHE A 151 -5.41 -9.65 11.06
N GLU A 152 -5.94 -9.19 12.18
CA GLU A 152 -6.62 -10.05 13.17
C GLU A 152 -7.87 -10.73 12.61
N PRO A 153 -8.77 -10.02 11.89
CA PRO A 153 -9.93 -10.67 11.28
C PRO A 153 -9.59 -11.75 10.25
N LEU A 154 -8.44 -11.62 9.57
CA LEU A 154 -7.91 -12.63 8.65
C LEU A 154 -7.07 -13.71 9.36
N GLY A 155 -6.91 -13.64 10.68
CA GLY A 155 -6.05 -14.55 11.44
C GLY A 155 -4.57 -14.42 11.12
N ILE A 156 -4.14 -13.25 10.62
CA ILE A 156 -2.74 -12.93 10.33
C ILE A 156 -2.09 -12.38 11.60
N ARG A 157 -1.31 -13.20 12.26
CA ARG A 157 -0.73 -12.85 13.58
C ARG A 157 0.66 -12.26 13.49
N LYS A 158 1.43 -12.68 12.50
CA LYS A 158 2.82 -12.27 12.31
C LYS A 158 2.91 -11.33 11.12
N VAL A 159 3.19 -10.06 11.40
CA VAL A 159 3.37 -9.01 10.41
C VAL A 159 4.63 -8.23 10.75
N PHE A 160 5.55 -8.16 9.82
CA PHE A 160 6.68 -7.25 9.89
C PHE A 160 6.69 -6.35 8.67
N TRP A 161 6.74 -5.06 8.90
CA TRP A 161 6.82 -4.05 7.84
C TRP A 161 7.93 -3.05 8.16
N GLU A 162 8.86 -2.93 7.26
CA GLU A 162 9.98 -2.01 7.40
C GLU A 162 9.51 -0.55 7.44
N SER A 163 10.27 0.27 8.14
CA SER A 163 10.08 1.72 8.18
C SER A 163 11.27 2.45 7.56
N CYS A 164 11.03 3.69 7.13
CA CYS A 164 12.08 4.62 6.76
C CYS A 164 12.83 5.12 8.01
N PRO A 165 13.94 5.89 7.87
CA PRO A 165 14.69 6.45 9.01
C PRO A 165 13.81 7.31 9.95
N ALA A 166 12.79 7.99 9.43
CA ALA A 166 11.84 8.76 10.23
C ALA A 166 10.76 7.91 10.93
N GLY A 167 10.85 6.56 10.84
CA GLY A 167 9.92 5.64 11.49
C GLY A 167 8.57 5.49 10.78
N ILE A 168 8.41 6.02 9.57
CA ILE A 168 7.20 5.86 8.75
C ILE A 168 7.29 4.52 8.01
N THR A 169 6.22 3.73 8.07
CA THR A 169 6.11 2.46 7.35
C THR A 169 6.31 2.68 5.83
N LYS A 170 7.12 1.84 5.18
CA LYS A 170 7.48 2.05 3.77
C LYS A 170 6.29 2.00 2.80
N GLY A 171 5.21 1.29 3.13
CA GLY A 171 3.96 1.27 2.36
C GLY A 171 4.05 0.66 0.97
N GLY A 172 5.01 1.07 0.18
CA GLY A 172 5.23 0.60 -1.20
C GLY A 172 6.03 -0.69 -1.33
N TRP A 173 6.76 -1.10 -0.27
CA TRP A 173 7.59 -2.31 -0.17
C TRP A 173 7.91 -2.61 1.30
N GLY A 174 8.74 -3.63 1.56
CA GLY A 174 9.28 -3.93 2.89
C GLY A 174 8.32 -4.65 3.83
N LEU A 175 7.18 -5.15 3.33
CA LEU A 175 6.29 -6.04 4.09
C LEU A 175 6.75 -7.48 3.94
N PHE A 176 6.75 -8.20 5.06
CA PHE A 176 7.02 -9.64 5.14
C PHE A 176 5.79 -10.36 5.68
N LEU A 177 5.32 -11.36 4.93
CA LEU A 177 4.22 -12.25 5.30
C LEU A 177 4.55 -13.70 4.97
N CYS A 178 3.91 -14.62 5.64
CA CYS A 178 3.85 -16.01 5.18
C CYS A 178 2.98 -16.11 3.92
N PRO A 179 3.30 -16.99 2.96
CA PRO A 179 2.49 -17.17 1.74
C PRO A 179 1.02 -17.47 2.03
N GLU A 180 0.75 -18.26 3.07
CA GLU A 180 -0.59 -18.62 3.52
C GLU A 180 -1.37 -17.38 3.98
N ASP A 181 -0.71 -16.45 4.64
CA ASP A 181 -1.32 -15.19 5.08
C ASP A 181 -1.56 -14.25 3.90
N ALA A 182 -0.65 -14.22 2.94
CA ALA A 182 -0.84 -13.46 1.69
C ALA A 182 -2.04 -14.02 0.89
N ALA A 183 -2.24 -15.34 0.86
CA ALA A 183 -3.37 -15.98 0.20
C ALA A 183 -4.73 -15.59 0.81
N LYS A 184 -4.82 -15.40 2.13
CA LYS A 184 -6.05 -14.93 2.81
C LYS A 184 -6.48 -13.55 2.30
N LEU A 185 -5.52 -12.65 2.06
CA LEU A 185 -5.80 -11.34 1.44
C LEU A 185 -6.40 -11.52 0.04
N GLY A 186 -5.81 -12.41 -0.77
CA GLY A 186 -6.35 -12.72 -2.11
C GLY A 186 -7.77 -13.28 -2.04
N VAL A 187 -8.04 -14.22 -1.15
CA VAL A 187 -9.39 -14.78 -0.92
C VAL A 187 -10.39 -13.69 -0.53
N MET A 188 -10.00 -12.79 0.37
CA MET A 188 -10.83 -11.65 0.77
C MET A 188 -11.17 -10.75 -0.45
N TYR A 189 -10.19 -10.41 -1.27
CA TYR A 189 -10.42 -9.58 -2.47
C TYR A 189 -11.37 -10.25 -3.47
N VAL A 190 -11.14 -11.53 -3.79
CA VAL A 190 -12.00 -12.31 -4.71
C VAL A 190 -13.45 -12.41 -4.21
N ASN A 191 -13.65 -12.41 -2.90
CA ASN A 191 -14.96 -12.47 -2.26
C ASN A 191 -15.56 -11.09 -1.93
N GLY A 192 -15.16 -10.03 -2.62
CA GLY A 192 -15.71 -8.69 -2.43
C GLY A 192 -15.51 -8.13 -1.01
N GLY A 193 -14.36 -8.41 -0.40
CA GLY A 193 -13.98 -7.95 0.93
C GLY A 193 -14.45 -8.87 2.06
N LYS A 194 -15.00 -10.05 1.75
CA LYS A 194 -15.46 -11.03 2.75
C LYS A 194 -14.40 -12.11 2.99
N PHE A 195 -14.29 -12.53 4.24
CA PHE A 195 -13.50 -13.69 4.65
C PHE A 195 -14.27 -14.48 5.69
N GLU A 196 -14.38 -15.80 5.53
CA GLU A 196 -15.16 -16.69 6.38
C GLU A 196 -16.59 -16.16 6.70
N GLY A 197 -17.27 -15.64 5.66
CA GLY A 197 -18.62 -15.11 5.75
C GLY A 197 -18.76 -13.72 6.39
N LYS A 198 -17.68 -13.14 6.91
CA LYS A 198 -17.68 -11.81 7.53
C LYS A 198 -17.15 -10.75 6.53
N GLN A 199 -17.79 -9.59 6.50
CA GLN A 199 -17.26 -8.43 5.76
C GLN A 199 -16.05 -7.86 6.52
N ILE A 200 -14.86 -7.95 5.93
CA ILE A 200 -13.61 -7.45 6.50
C ILE A 200 -13.28 -6.09 5.90
N ALA A 201 -13.29 -6.00 4.58
CA ALA A 201 -13.01 -4.76 3.86
C ALA A 201 -14.29 -4.19 3.24
N PRO A 202 -14.43 -2.85 3.10
CA PRO A 202 -15.59 -2.25 2.44
C PRO A 202 -15.74 -2.79 1.02
N ALA A 203 -16.91 -3.34 0.67
CA ALA A 203 -17.15 -3.97 -0.62
C ALA A 203 -16.97 -2.99 -1.78
N GLU A 204 -17.45 -1.75 -1.62
CA GLU A 204 -17.30 -0.67 -2.59
C GLU A 204 -15.84 -0.33 -2.85
N TRP A 205 -15.02 -0.32 -1.79
CA TRP A 205 -13.58 -0.09 -1.93
C TRP A 205 -12.88 -1.23 -2.68
N VAL A 206 -13.22 -2.49 -2.36
CA VAL A 206 -12.68 -3.64 -3.09
C VAL A 206 -13.04 -3.55 -4.56
N ALA A 207 -14.29 -3.25 -4.90
CA ALA A 207 -14.75 -3.06 -6.28
C ALA A 207 -13.99 -1.93 -6.98
N ALA A 208 -13.86 -0.76 -6.33
CA ALA A 208 -13.13 0.37 -6.87
C ALA A 208 -11.65 0.06 -7.08
N SER A 209 -10.97 -0.51 -6.07
CA SER A 209 -9.53 -0.80 -6.13
C SER A 209 -9.13 -1.88 -7.14
N THR A 210 -10.10 -2.63 -7.66
CA THR A 210 -9.90 -3.67 -8.69
C THR A 210 -10.47 -3.28 -10.07
N SER A 211 -10.96 -2.05 -10.21
CA SER A 211 -11.43 -1.51 -11.49
C SER A 211 -10.30 -0.85 -12.29
N VAL A 212 -10.58 -0.48 -13.53
CA VAL A 212 -9.63 0.24 -14.39
C VAL A 212 -9.61 1.71 -14.03
N HIS A 213 -8.42 2.28 -13.78
CA HIS A 213 -8.18 3.68 -13.44
C HIS A 213 -7.20 4.39 -14.38
N ALA A 214 -6.59 3.68 -15.32
CA ALA A 214 -5.59 4.20 -16.27
C ALA A 214 -6.07 4.07 -17.70
#